data_9e7de624f65152e9a349e07a15301e11
#
_entry.id   9e7de624f65152e9a349e07a15301e11
#
_cell.length_a   1.000
_cell.length_b   1.000
_cell.length_c   1.000
_cell.angle_alpha   90.00
_cell.angle_beta   90.00
_cell.angle_gamma   90.00
#
_symmetry.space_group_name_H-M   'P 1'
#
loop_
_entity.id
_entity.type
_entity.pdbx_description
1 polymer ?
#
loop_
_entity_poly.entity_id
_entity_poly.type
_entity_poly.pdbx_seq_one_letter_code
_entity_poly.pdbx_strand_id
1 'polypeptide(L)'
;LSRLRRVGAGAETIYALPVLDDERHLIGVTGLRALVIADRESLVGDLMNTDVRYVSTQTDQEVAARLVSNEGLIALPVVDAEERLVGVLTVDDAMAVLEEEESEDMALQGGRSPAREPYLAMSVFGLARTRALWLLVLIVAAALTVNVLQIFEDSLARVVALALFIPLLIDTGGNCGSQASTSMVRALAVDEVRPEDLRRVVWREARVGFMLGLMLGSAVFVPVALIWEADLALVVALTLVTICVWATMAGAALPFFARRMNIDPAV
;
A
#
# COMPACT_ATOMS: atom_id res chain seq x y z
N LEU A 1 -32.43 -27.68 9.81
CA LEU A 1 -32.95 -27.31 8.47
C LEU A 1 -34.30 -26.63 8.49
N SER A 2 -35.31 -27.11 9.25
CA SER A 2 -36.64 -26.48 9.31
C SER A 2 -36.61 -25.05 9.87
N ARG A 3 -35.76 -24.79 10.86
CA ARG A 3 -35.54 -23.44 11.40
C ARG A 3 -34.81 -22.55 10.38
N LEU A 4 -33.81 -23.08 9.71
CA LEU A 4 -33.05 -22.35 8.66
C LEU A 4 -33.98 -21.95 7.49
N ARG A 5 -34.88 -22.79 7.07
CA ARG A 5 -35.88 -22.46 6.03
C ARG A 5 -36.83 -21.34 6.45
N ARG A 6 -37.10 -21.22 7.75
CA ARG A 6 -38.00 -20.18 8.28
C ARG A 6 -37.32 -18.81 8.45
N VAL A 7 -36.03 -18.80 8.85
CA VAL A 7 -35.30 -17.59 9.22
C VAL A 7 -34.33 -17.16 8.12
N GLY A 8 -33.88 -18.10 7.29
CA GLY A 8 -32.82 -17.86 6.32
C GLY A 8 -33.16 -16.88 5.19
N ALA A 9 -34.48 -16.63 4.93
CA ALA A 9 -34.87 -15.66 3.92
C ALA A 9 -34.53 -14.19 4.32
N GLY A 10 -34.29 -13.93 5.61
CA GLY A 10 -33.88 -12.62 6.11
C GLY A 10 -32.43 -12.57 6.62
N ALA A 11 -31.68 -13.65 6.46
CA ALA A 11 -30.28 -13.69 6.86
C ALA A 11 -29.38 -13.27 5.71
N GLU A 12 -28.34 -12.55 5.99
CA GLU A 12 -27.30 -12.07 5.06
C GLU A 12 -26.67 -13.26 4.30
N THR A 13 -26.29 -14.28 5.05
CA THR A 13 -25.79 -15.53 4.49
C THR A 13 -26.33 -16.74 5.24
N ILE A 14 -26.48 -17.86 4.52
CA ILE A 14 -26.82 -19.17 5.08
C ILE A 14 -25.72 -20.20 4.82
N TYR A 15 -24.64 -19.79 4.14
CA TYR A 15 -23.57 -20.72 3.75
C TYR A 15 -22.60 -21.00 4.89
N ALA A 16 -22.35 -20.02 5.77
CA ALA A 16 -21.57 -20.17 7.00
C ALA A 16 -22.46 -19.82 8.20
N LEU A 17 -22.61 -20.77 9.11
CA LEU A 17 -23.51 -20.66 10.24
C LEU A 17 -22.72 -20.74 11.53
N PRO A 18 -22.51 -19.59 12.23
CA PRO A 18 -21.90 -19.60 13.54
C PRO A 18 -22.74 -20.40 14.54
N VAL A 19 -22.09 -21.22 15.35
CA VAL A 19 -22.68 -22.00 16.42
C VAL A 19 -22.29 -21.35 17.73
N LEU A 20 -23.30 -21.06 18.55
CA LEU A 20 -23.14 -20.32 19.79
C LEU A 20 -23.58 -21.17 20.98
N ASP A 21 -23.02 -20.90 22.15
CA ASP A 21 -23.54 -21.36 23.44
C ASP A 21 -24.75 -20.53 23.90
N ASP A 22 -25.28 -20.83 25.07
CA ASP A 22 -26.41 -20.12 25.68
C ASP A 22 -26.08 -18.66 26.04
N GLU A 23 -24.79 -18.31 26.20
CA GLU A 23 -24.28 -16.99 26.54
C GLU A 23 -23.86 -16.20 25.28
N ARG A 24 -24.08 -16.78 24.09
CA ARG A 24 -23.75 -16.26 22.76
C ARG A 24 -22.26 -16.24 22.42
N HIS A 25 -21.40 -16.97 23.12
CA HIS A 25 -20.01 -17.13 22.70
C HIS A 25 -19.93 -18.03 21.45
N LEU A 26 -18.97 -17.71 20.60
CA LEU A 26 -18.72 -18.45 19.39
C LEU A 26 -17.98 -19.77 19.72
N ILE A 27 -18.67 -20.92 19.59
CA ILE A 27 -18.10 -22.24 19.86
C ILE A 27 -17.73 -23.03 18.61
N GLY A 28 -18.20 -22.59 17.44
CA GLY A 28 -17.91 -23.26 16.19
C GLY A 28 -18.58 -22.60 15.00
N VAL A 29 -18.27 -23.08 13.81
CA VAL A 29 -18.97 -22.72 12.56
C VAL A 29 -19.32 -23.99 11.80
N THR A 30 -20.54 -24.07 11.28
CA THR A 30 -20.96 -25.15 10.37
C THR A 30 -21.41 -24.58 9.03
N GLY A 31 -21.14 -25.29 7.95
CA GLY A 31 -21.58 -24.91 6.61
C GLY A 31 -22.95 -25.48 6.26
N LEU A 32 -23.73 -24.77 5.44
CA LEU A 32 -24.98 -25.27 4.90
C LEU A 32 -24.82 -26.64 4.24
N ARG A 33 -23.71 -26.86 3.52
CA ARG A 33 -23.43 -28.15 2.86
C ARG A 33 -23.36 -29.29 3.87
N ALA A 34 -22.68 -29.09 5.02
CA ALA A 34 -22.58 -30.09 6.07
C ALA A 34 -23.95 -30.45 6.62
N LEU A 35 -24.81 -29.45 6.86
CA LEU A 35 -26.17 -29.65 7.37
C LEU A 35 -27.10 -30.36 6.36
N VAL A 36 -26.91 -30.15 5.05
CA VAL A 36 -27.74 -30.75 4.01
C VAL A 36 -27.37 -32.21 3.79
N ILE A 37 -26.10 -32.57 3.90
CA ILE A 37 -25.58 -33.93 3.66
C ILE A 37 -25.73 -34.82 4.91
N ALA A 38 -25.75 -34.24 6.09
CA ALA A 38 -25.82 -34.95 7.37
C ALA A 38 -27.13 -35.74 7.54
N ASP A 39 -27.06 -36.83 8.28
CA ASP A 39 -28.22 -37.57 8.71
C ASP A 39 -29.14 -36.70 9.58
N ARG A 40 -30.44 -37.04 9.57
CA ARG A 40 -31.46 -36.25 10.30
C ARG A 40 -31.25 -36.22 11.81
N GLU A 41 -30.56 -37.20 12.37
CA GLU A 41 -30.30 -37.36 13.80
C GLU A 41 -28.94 -36.78 14.24
N SER A 42 -28.13 -36.33 13.26
CA SER A 42 -26.82 -35.74 13.55
C SER A 42 -26.96 -34.44 14.38
N LEU A 43 -26.14 -34.33 15.41
CA LEU A 43 -26.09 -33.13 16.22
C LEU A 43 -25.23 -32.04 15.53
N VAL A 44 -25.58 -30.77 15.69
CA VAL A 44 -24.84 -29.65 15.13
C VAL A 44 -23.40 -29.63 15.67
N GLY A 45 -23.22 -30.01 16.93
CA GLY A 45 -21.90 -30.12 17.57
C GLY A 45 -20.95 -31.10 16.88
N ASP A 46 -21.50 -32.19 16.27
CA ASP A 46 -20.69 -33.18 15.52
C ASP A 46 -20.32 -32.70 14.12
N LEU A 47 -21.06 -31.71 13.60
CA LEU A 47 -20.89 -31.16 12.25
C LEU A 47 -20.13 -29.84 12.19
N MET A 48 -19.95 -29.17 13.32
CA MET A 48 -19.27 -27.90 13.37
C MET A 48 -17.73 -28.06 13.37
N ASN A 49 -17.06 -27.09 12.76
CA ASN A 49 -15.64 -26.89 12.96
C ASN A 49 -15.45 -26.01 14.19
N THR A 50 -14.60 -26.46 15.12
CA THR A 50 -14.25 -25.71 16.35
C THR A 50 -12.97 -24.88 16.19
N ASP A 51 -12.15 -25.17 15.17
CA ASP A 51 -11.00 -24.32 14.81
C ASP A 51 -11.49 -23.18 13.90
N VAL A 52 -12.11 -22.19 14.52
CA VAL A 52 -12.78 -21.08 13.82
C VAL A 52 -11.89 -19.86 13.82
N ARG A 53 -11.69 -19.28 12.63
CA ARG A 53 -11.17 -17.92 12.51
C ARG A 53 -12.26 -16.92 12.83
N TYR A 54 -11.95 -15.95 13.65
CA TYR A 54 -12.82 -14.81 13.96
C TYR A 54 -11.98 -13.56 14.21
N VAL A 55 -12.61 -12.42 14.19
CA VAL A 55 -11.99 -11.13 14.50
C VAL A 55 -12.79 -10.39 15.57
N SER A 56 -12.13 -9.49 16.28
CA SER A 56 -12.77 -8.58 17.23
C SER A 56 -13.38 -7.38 16.51
N THR A 57 -14.40 -6.74 17.12
CA THR A 57 -14.94 -5.45 16.69
C THR A 57 -13.90 -4.32 16.65
N GLN A 58 -12.74 -4.49 17.29
CA GLN A 58 -11.65 -3.53 17.29
C GLN A 58 -10.58 -3.84 16.23
N THR A 59 -10.71 -4.96 15.51
CA THR A 59 -9.80 -5.31 14.43
C THR A 59 -10.01 -4.34 13.27
N ASP A 60 -8.92 -3.86 12.70
CA ASP A 60 -8.93 -3.03 11.51
C ASP A 60 -9.67 -3.72 10.35
N GLN A 61 -10.46 -2.93 9.59
CA GLN A 61 -11.31 -3.47 8.52
C GLN A 61 -10.49 -4.11 7.39
N GLU A 62 -9.34 -3.52 7.05
CA GLU A 62 -8.44 -4.06 6.03
C GLU A 62 -7.89 -5.42 6.46
N VAL A 63 -7.45 -5.54 7.73
CA VAL A 63 -6.94 -6.80 8.29
C VAL A 63 -8.01 -7.88 8.26
N ALA A 64 -9.24 -7.54 8.64
CA ALA A 64 -10.37 -8.46 8.62
C ALA A 64 -10.72 -8.90 7.18
N ALA A 65 -10.78 -7.97 6.24
CA ALA A 65 -11.07 -8.25 4.83
C ALA A 65 -9.97 -9.09 4.17
N ARG A 66 -8.70 -8.80 4.46
CA ARG A 66 -7.56 -9.60 4.01
C ARG A 66 -7.61 -11.03 4.55
N LEU A 67 -8.04 -11.23 5.81
CA LEU A 67 -8.20 -12.55 6.39
C LEU A 67 -9.27 -13.37 5.63
N VAL A 68 -10.42 -12.75 5.30
CA VAL A 68 -11.46 -13.37 4.48
C VAL A 68 -10.91 -13.81 3.13
N SER A 69 -10.17 -12.93 2.45
CA SER A 69 -9.59 -13.18 1.14
C SER A 69 -8.51 -14.28 1.16
N ASN A 70 -7.57 -14.20 2.09
CA ASN A 70 -6.42 -15.10 2.16
C ASN A 70 -6.79 -16.52 2.55
N GLU A 71 -7.79 -16.68 3.44
CA GLU A 71 -8.26 -17.98 3.88
C GLU A 71 -9.46 -18.51 3.05
N GLY A 72 -9.91 -17.73 2.05
CA GLY A 72 -11.02 -18.11 1.19
C GLY A 72 -12.34 -18.32 1.95
N LEU A 73 -12.57 -17.50 2.98
CA LEU A 73 -13.77 -17.59 3.82
C LEU A 73 -14.97 -16.99 3.11
N ILE A 74 -16.14 -17.62 3.25
CA ILE A 74 -17.41 -17.06 2.76
C ILE A 74 -17.95 -16.00 3.73
N ALA A 75 -17.71 -16.20 5.04
CA ALA A 75 -18.04 -15.27 6.09
C ALA A 75 -17.11 -15.46 7.28
N LEU A 76 -16.70 -14.35 7.89
CA LEU A 76 -15.83 -14.29 9.04
C LEU A 76 -16.64 -13.79 10.25
N PRO A 77 -16.75 -14.58 11.33
CA PRO A 77 -17.42 -14.15 12.56
C PRO A 77 -16.69 -12.97 13.20
N VAL A 78 -17.47 -12.02 13.69
CA VAL A 78 -17.01 -10.86 14.47
C VAL A 78 -17.53 -10.96 15.89
N VAL A 79 -16.61 -10.86 16.86
CA VAL A 79 -16.95 -10.96 18.29
C VAL A 79 -16.64 -9.67 19.04
N ASP A 80 -17.30 -9.47 20.18
CA ASP A 80 -17.01 -8.38 21.12
C ASP A 80 -15.81 -8.73 22.04
N ALA A 81 -15.56 -7.88 23.04
CA ALA A 81 -14.50 -8.06 24.02
C ALA A 81 -14.74 -9.27 24.96
N GLU A 82 -15.99 -9.71 25.08
CA GLU A 82 -16.43 -10.88 25.86
C GLU A 82 -16.55 -12.16 25.00
N GLU A 83 -15.99 -12.16 23.76
CA GLU A 83 -16.04 -13.27 22.79
C GLU A 83 -17.47 -13.66 22.31
N ARG A 84 -18.45 -12.77 22.46
CA ARG A 84 -19.81 -13.00 21.97
C ARG A 84 -19.93 -12.58 20.52
N LEU A 85 -20.66 -13.36 19.76
CA LEU A 85 -20.91 -13.04 18.34
C LEU A 85 -21.75 -11.76 18.22
N VAL A 86 -21.19 -10.77 17.52
CA VAL A 86 -21.84 -9.47 17.21
C VAL A 86 -22.37 -9.48 15.78
N GLY A 87 -21.64 -10.07 14.85
CA GLY A 87 -21.99 -10.11 13.45
C GLY A 87 -21.11 -11.05 12.63
N VAL A 88 -21.25 -10.98 11.33
CA VAL A 88 -20.39 -11.68 10.38
C VAL A 88 -19.96 -10.69 9.28
N LEU A 89 -18.72 -10.76 8.87
CA LEU A 89 -18.21 -10.08 7.68
C LEU A 89 -18.28 -11.06 6.51
N THR A 90 -19.09 -10.76 5.51
CA THR A 90 -19.26 -11.62 4.33
C THR A 90 -18.16 -11.34 3.30
N VAL A 91 -17.96 -12.26 2.37
CA VAL A 91 -16.91 -12.13 1.34
C VAL A 91 -17.13 -10.93 0.42
N ASP A 92 -18.38 -10.62 0.09
CA ASP A 92 -18.76 -9.47 -0.74
C ASP A 92 -18.47 -8.14 -0.04
N ASP A 93 -18.81 -8.01 1.24
CA ASP A 93 -18.44 -6.84 2.05
C ASP A 93 -16.93 -6.72 2.22
N ALA A 94 -16.24 -7.85 2.47
CA ALA A 94 -14.78 -7.86 2.55
C ALA A 94 -14.12 -7.41 1.23
N MET A 95 -14.67 -7.81 0.08
CA MET A 95 -14.18 -7.35 -1.23
C MET A 95 -14.42 -5.85 -1.43
N ALA A 96 -15.58 -5.33 -1.02
CA ALA A 96 -15.87 -3.90 -1.09
C ALA A 96 -14.91 -3.07 -0.23
N VAL A 97 -14.60 -3.55 0.99
CA VAL A 97 -13.59 -2.92 1.86
C VAL A 97 -12.22 -2.90 1.19
N LEU A 98 -11.77 -4.03 0.60
CA LEU A 98 -10.47 -4.08 -0.07
C LEU A 98 -10.40 -3.14 -1.29
N GLU A 99 -11.48 -3.00 -2.06
CA GLU A 99 -11.57 -2.04 -3.17
C GLU A 99 -11.49 -0.60 -2.68
N GLU A 100 -12.13 -0.27 -1.55
CA GLU A 100 -12.06 1.06 -0.94
C GLU A 100 -10.63 1.38 -0.47
N GLU A 101 -9.98 0.46 0.25
CA GLU A 101 -8.59 0.59 0.71
C GLU A 101 -7.60 0.74 -0.46
N GLU A 102 -7.73 -0.10 -1.50
CA GLU A 102 -6.88 0.03 -2.70
C GLU A 102 -7.06 1.40 -3.39
N SER A 103 -8.28 1.93 -3.41
CA SER A 103 -8.57 3.24 -3.98
C SER A 103 -7.99 4.37 -3.13
N GLU A 104 -8.00 4.23 -1.81
CA GLU A 104 -7.38 5.15 -0.87
C GLU A 104 -5.85 5.16 -1.03
N ASP A 105 -5.23 4.00 -1.04
CA ASP A 105 -3.80 3.82 -1.27
C ASP A 105 -3.34 4.47 -2.58
N MET A 106 -4.08 4.24 -3.67
CA MET A 106 -3.79 4.87 -4.97
C MET A 106 -3.89 6.40 -4.91
N ALA A 107 -4.85 6.93 -4.15
CA ALA A 107 -4.99 8.37 -4.00
C ALA A 107 -3.80 8.97 -3.24
N LEU A 108 -3.41 8.36 -2.13
CA LEU A 108 -2.30 8.79 -1.28
C LEU A 108 -0.96 8.71 -2.04
N GLN A 109 -0.68 7.60 -2.73
CA GLN A 109 0.50 7.45 -3.59
C GLN A 109 0.53 8.48 -4.73
N GLY A 110 -0.65 8.89 -5.22
CA GLY A 110 -0.80 9.98 -6.20
C GLY A 110 -0.67 11.38 -5.61
N GLY A 111 -0.34 11.54 -4.32
CA GLY A 111 -0.22 12.81 -3.63
C GLY A 111 -1.53 13.60 -3.58
N ARG A 112 -2.64 12.92 -3.35
CA ARG A 112 -3.97 13.53 -3.21
C ARG A 112 -4.74 12.90 -2.05
N SER A 113 -5.61 13.67 -1.42
CA SER A 113 -6.51 13.12 -0.42
C SER A 113 -7.56 12.19 -1.06
N PRO A 114 -7.94 11.09 -0.40
CA PRO A 114 -8.99 10.19 -0.89
C PRO A 114 -10.29 10.94 -1.14
N ALA A 115 -10.97 10.62 -2.24
CA ALA A 115 -12.25 11.22 -2.60
C ALA A 115 -13.38 10.26 -2.24
N ARG A 116 -14.36 10.75 -1.49
CA ARG A 116 -15.55 9.98 -1.11
C ARG A 116 -16.65 9.97 -2.18
N GLU A 117 -16.54 10.84 -3.19
CA GLU A 117 -17.52 11.00 -4.24
C GLU A 117 -16.94 10.57 -5.59
N PRO A 118 -17.78 10.07 -6.53
CA PRO A 118 -17.36 9.79 -7.90
C PRO A 118 -16.75 11.03 -8.56
N TYR A 119 -15.71 10.85 -9.37
CA TYR A 119 -14.93 11.91 -9.98
C TYR A 119 -15.77 13.00 -10.67
N LEU A 120 -16.81 12.61 -11.43
CA LEU A 120 -17.68 13.56 -12.14
C LEU A 120 -18.71 14.24 -11.22
N ALA A 121 -18.96 13.72 -10.01
CA ALA A 121 -19.87 14.35 -9.05
C ALA A 121 -19.15 15.44 -8.24
N MET A 122 -17.83 15.37 -8.12
CA MET A 122 -17.05 16.36 -7.39
C MET A 122 -17.03 17.70 -8.11
N SER A 123 -17.13 18.79 -7.35
CA SER A 123 -16.93 20.13 -7.89
C SER A 123 -15.45 20.36 -8.26
N VAL A 124 -15.20 21.22 -9.25
CA VAL A 124 -13.82 21.60 -9.65
C VAL A 124 -13.01 22.14 -8.47
N PHE A 125 -13.64 22.92 -7.60
CA PHE A 125 -13.01 23.44 -6.40
C PHE A 125 -12.69 22.33 -5.39
N GLY A 126 -13.59 21.35 -5.22
CA GLY A 126 -13.35 20.16 -4.40
C GLY A 126 -12.13 19.39 -4.88
N LEU A 127 -12.07 19.09 -6.18
CA LEU A 127 -10.91 18.41 -6.79
C LEU A 127 -9.59 19.20 -6.63
N ALA A 128 -9.64 20.50 -6.80
CA ALA A 128 -8.46 21.34 -6.59
C ALA A 128 -7.97 21.30 -5.15
N ARG A 129 -8.88 21.32 -4.18
CA ARG A 129 -8.55 21.26 -2.75
C ARG A 129 -7.91 19.93 -2.36
N THR A 130 -8.37 18.79 -2.87
CA THR A 130 -7.77 17.47 -2.55
C THR A 130 -6.31 17.36 -2.98
N ARG A 131 -5.90 18.12 -4.01
CA ARG A 131 -4.54 18.15 -4.53
C ARG A 131 -3.68 19.27 -3.92
N ALA A 132 -4.31 20.40 -3.57
CA ALA A 132 -3.61 21.62 -3.17
C ALA A 132 -2.74 21.43 -1.93
N LEU A 133 -3.20 20.69 -0.94
CA LEU A 133 -2.46 20.46 0.30
C LEU A 133 -1.10 19.80 0.04
N TRP A 134 -1.11 18.72 -0.72
CA TRP A 134 0.11 17.98 -1.09
C TRP A 134 1.05 18.82 -1.96
N LEU A 135 0.50 19.56 -2.93
CA LEU A 135 1.28 20.46 -3.77
C LEU A 135 1.94 21.57 -2.96
N LEU A 136 1.26 22.12 -1.93
CA LEU A 136 1.86 23.11 -1.03
C LEU A 136 3.03 22.53 -0.23
N VAL A 137 2.92 21.31 0.27
CA VAL A 137 4.04 20.61 0.93
C VAL A 137 5.21 20.44 -0.03
N LEU A 138 4.95 20.04 -1.28
CA LEU A 138 5.98 19.90 -2.30
C LEU A 138 6.64 21.26 -2.67
N ILE A 139 5.89 22.36 -2.68
CA ILE A 139 6.44 23.71 -2.89
C ILE A 139 7.42 24.06 -1.78
N VAL A 140 7.09 23.77 -0.52
CA VAL A 140 7.99 24.00 0.60
C VAL A 140 9.27 23.17 0.47
N ALA A 141 9.13 21.88 0.10
CA ALA A 141 10.29 21.03 -0.17
C ALA A 141 11.13 21.54 -1.35
N ALA A 142 10.50 22.02 -2.43
CA ALA A 142 11.19 22.60 -3.57
C ALA A 142 11.98 23.89 -3.21
N ALA A 143 11.48 24.67 -2.26
CA ALA A 143 12.20 25.84 -1.77
C ALA A 143 13.57 25.48 -1.15
N LEU A 144 13.70 24.28 -0.55
CA LEU A 144 15.01 23.80 -0.05
C LEU A 144 15.99 23.56 -1.21
N THR A 145 15.51 23.10 -2.37
CA THR A 145 16.34 22.92 -3.55
C THR A 145 16.90 24.25 -4.05
N VAL A 146 16.10 25.33 -4.01
CA VAL A 146 16.55 26.69 -4.38
C VAL A 146 17.71 27.14 -3.48
N ASN A 147 17.60 26.91 -2.16
CA ASN A 147 18.69 27.26 -1.23
C ASN A 147 19.99 26.49 -1.54
N VAL A 148 19.88 25.20 -1.88
CA VAL A 148 21.05 24.41 -2.28
C VAL A 148 21.67 24.95 -3.56
N LEU A 149 20.86 25.29 -4.58
CA LEU A 149 21.35 25.87 -5.82
C LEU A 149 22.07 27.20 -5.60
N GLN A 150 21.58 28.05 -4.68
CA GLN A 150 22.26 29.31 -4.31
C GLN A 150 23.64 29.07 -3.71
N ILE A 151 23.82 28.03 -2.88
CA ILE A 151 25.13 27.68 -2.30
C ILE A 151 26.15 27.34 -3.40
N PHE A 152 25.70 26.74 -4.50
CA PHE A 152 26.55 26.31 -5.61
C PHE A 152 26.51 27.24 -6.82
N GLU A 153 25.95 28.47 -6.68
CA GLU A 153 25.76 29.44 -7.77
C GLU A 153 27.09 29.74 -8.49
N ASP A 154 28.16 30.02 -7.76
CA ASP A 154 29.47 30.29 -8.35
C ASP A 154 30.02 29.11 -9.17
N SER A 155 29.76 27.88 -8.75
CA SER A 155 30.19 26.67 -9.48
C SER A 155 29.38 26.51 -10.74
N LEU A 156 28.09 26.74 -10.70
CA LEU A 156 27.18 26.70 -11.84
C LEU A 156 27.48 27.83 -12.84
N ALA A 157 27.85 29.02 -12.37
CA ALA A 157 28.21 30.13 -13.22
C ALA A 157 29.51 29.86 -14.01
N ARG A 158 30.46 29.09 -13.43
CA ARG A 158 31.69 28.69 -14.13
C ARG A 158 31.45 27.67 -15.25
N VAL A 159 30.47 26.74 -15.09
CA VAL A 159 30.14 25.73 -16.08
C VAL A 159 28.62 25.76 -16.29
N VAL A 160 28.16 26.75 -17.05
CA VAL A 160 26.73 26.97 -17.30
C VAL A 160 26.04 25.74 -17.88
N ALA A 161 26.77 24.93 -18.65
CA ALA A 161 26.23 23.70 -19.21
C ALA A 161 25.71 22.69 -18.15
N LEU A 162 26.27 22.69 -16.92
CA LEU A 162 25.77 21.86 -15.82
C LEU A 162 24.30 22.17 -15.46
N ALA A 163 23.92 23.44 -15.53
CA ALA A 163 22.56 23.87 -15.20
C ALA A 163 21.51 23.24 -16.14
N LEU A 164 21.90 22.93 -17.39
CA LEU A 164 20.99 22.29 -18.36
C LEU A 164 20.63 20.84 -17.98
N PHE A 165 21.47 20.18 -17.18
CA PHE A 165 21.25 18.78 -16.75
C PHE A 165 20.52 18.69 -15.41
N ILE A 166 20.37 19.79 -14.66
CA ILE A 166 19.66 19.76 -13.36
C ILE A 166 18.25 19.16 -13.47
N PRO A 167 17.40 19.56 -14.45
CA PRO A 167 16.08 18.97 -14.59
C PRO A 167 16.13 17.46 -14.83
N LEU A 168 17.02 16.98 -15.70
CA LEU A 168 17.23 15.56 -15.97
C LEU A 168 17.60 14.79 -14.70
N LEU A 169 18.52 15.33 -13.90
CA LEU A 169 19.01 14.69 -12.69
C LEU A 169 17.94 14.64 -11.60
N ILE A 170 17.21 15.75 -11.39
CA ILE A 170 16.12 15.80 -10.41
C ILE A 170 14.98 14.86 -10.80
N ASP A 171 14.55 14.87 -12.06
CA ASP A 171 13.47 14.02 -12.56
C ASP A 171 13.83 12.55 -12.46
N THR A 172 15.05 12.17 -12.90
CA THR A 172 15.53 10.80 -12.78
C THR A 172 15.56 10.33 -11.32
N GLY A 173 16.04 11.16 -10.40
CA GLY A 173 16.07 10.86 -8.97
C GLY A 173 14.64 10.69 -8.40
N GLY A 174 13.75 11.60 -8.74
CA GLY A 174 12.34 11.54 -8.34
C GLY A 174 11.66 10.25 -8.82
N ASN A 175 11.84 9.91 -10.09
CA ASN A 175 11.27 8.70 -10.67
C ASN A 175 11.84 7.41 -10.04
N CYS A 176 13.16 7.32 -9.85
CA CYS A 176 13.79 6.18 -9.19
C CYS A 176 13.29 6.00 -7.75
N GLY A 177 13.23 7.09 -6.99
CA GLY A 177 12.72 7.09 -5.62
C GLY A 177 11.25 6.70 -5.52
N SER A 178 10.41 7.24 -6.39
CA SER A 178 8.98 6.93 -6.45
C SER A 178 8.74 5.46 -6.80
N GLN A 179 9.43 4.90 -7.81
CA GLN A 179 9.32 3.50 -8.17
C GLN A 179 9.74 2.56 -7.02
N ALA A 180 10.82 2.88 -6.32
CA ALA A 180 11.28 2.11 -5.17
C ALA A 180 10.26 2.18 -4.01
N SER A 181 9.74 3.38 -3.72
CA SER A 181 8.73 3.60 -2.67
C SER A 181 7.45 2.83 -2.95
N THR A 182 6.86 3.00 -4.14
CA THR A 182 5.62 2.30 -4.54
C THR A 182 5.76 0.78 -4.47
N SER A 183 6.92 0.24 -4.94
CA SER A 183 7.19 -1.19 -4.84
C SER A 183 7.26 -1.66 -3.40
N MET A 184 7.81 -0.83 -2.51
CA MET A 184 7.99 -1.18 -1.11
C MET A 184 6.70 -1.04 -0.29
N VAL A 185 5.88 -0.01 -0.56
CA VAL A 185 4.53 0.13 0.02
C VAL A 185 3.73 -1.15 -0.25
N ARG A 186 3.69 -1.59 -1.53
CA ARG A 186 3.01 -2.82 -1.89
C ARG A 186 3.58 -4.05 -1.17
N ALA A 187 4.90 -4.22 -1.15
CA ALA A 187 5.54 -5.38 -0.52
C ALA A 187 5.27 -5.44 1.00
N LEU A 188 5.18 -4.28 1.67
CA LEU A 188 4.80 -4.18 3.08
C LEU A 188 3.31 -4.45 3.30
N ALA A 189 2.46 -4.02 2.37
CA ALA A 189 1.01 -4.21 2.45
C ALA A 189 0.60 -5.69 2.30
N VAL A 190 1.33 -6.47 1.47
CA VAL A 190 1.07 -7.90 1.26
C VAL A 190 1.95 -8.83 2.09
N ASP A 191 2.65 -8.29 3.12
CA ASP A 191 3.56 -9.03 4.01
C ASP A 191 4.68 -9.82 3.32
N GLU A 192 5.05 -9.46 2.07
CA GLU A 192 6.23 -10.01 1.39
C GLU A 192 7.54 -9.55 2.06
N VAL A 193 7.51 -8.39 2.69
CA VAL A 193 8.63 -7.78 3.42
C VAL A 193 8.16 -7.35 4.80
N ARG A 194 8.98 -7.62 5.82
CA ARG A 194 8.71 -7.26 7.21
C ARG A 194 9.56 -6.09 7.67
N PRO A 195 9.16 -5.35 8.72
CA PRO A 195 9.93 -4.25 9.27
C PRO A 195 11.40 -4.59 9.60
N GLU A 196 11.68 -5.84 9.96
CA GLU A 196 13.01 -6.34 10.28
C GLU A 196 13.93 -6.44 9.06
N ASP A 197 13.36 -6.50 7.85
CA ASP A 197 14.09 -6.66 6.59
C ASP A 197 14.68 -5.35 6.05
N LEU A 198 14.44 -4.19 6.68
CA LEU A 198 14.86 -2.87 6.21
C LEU A 198 16.30 -2.86 5.69
N ARG A 199 17.26 -3.39 6.47
CA ARG A 199 18.68 -3.39 6.06
C ARG A 199 18.92 -4.19 4.80
N ARG A 200 18.24 -5.32 4.64
CA ARG A 200 18.36 -6.19 3.47
C ARG A 200 17.75 -5.52 2.23
N VAL A 201 16.63 -4.87 2.41
CA VAL A 201 15.93 -4.12 1.36
C VAL A 201 16.77 -2.94 0.88
N VAL A 202 17.22 -2.08 1.79
CA VAL A 202 18.06 -0.91 1.45
C VAL A 202 19.34 -1.34 0.70
N TRP A 203 19.99 -2.43 1.12
CA TRP A 203 21.16 -2.95 0.40
C TRP A 203 20.80 -3.51 -0.97
N ARG A 204 19.64 -4.13 -1.14
CA ARG A 204 19.14 -4.59 -2.43
C ARG A 204 18.86 -3.41 -3.36
N GLU A 205 18.18 -2.40 -2.87
CA GLU A 205 17.85 -1.19 -3.63
C GLU A 205 19.09 -0.38 -4.01
N ALA A 206 20.11 -0.32 -3.15
CA ALA A 206 21.41 0.28 -3.52
C ALA A 206 22.02 -0.37 -4.76
N ARG A 207 21.94 -1.69 -4.88
CA ARG A 207 22.45 -2.41 -6.06
C ARG A 207 21.58 -2.20 -7.29
N VAL A 208 20.26 -2.14 -7.11
CA VAL A 208 19.32 -1.81 -8.19
C VAL A 208 19.59 -0.40 -8.70
N GLY A 209 19.69 0.59 -7.80
CA GLY A 209 20.01 1.98 -8.13
C GLY A 209 21.38 2.12 -8.83
N PHE A 210 22.37 1.36 -8.39
CA PHE A 210 23.69 1.33 -9.06
C PHE A 210 23.60 0.81 -10.50
N MET A 211 22.86 -0.28 -10.72
CA MET A 211 22.64 -0.82 -12.05
C MET A 211 21.87 0.15 -12.95
N LEU A 212 20.78 0.73 -12.45
CA LEU A 212 19.99 1.74 -13.15
C LEU A 212 20.85 2.96 -13.50
N GLY A 213 21.64 3.45 -12.53
CA GLY A 213 22.53 4.57 -12.74
C GLY A 213 23.60 4.30 -13.79
N LEU A 214 24.17 3.09 -13.83
CA LEU A 214 25.11 2.70 -14.90
C LEU A 214 24.44 2.65 -16.27
N MET A 215 23.23 2.07 -16.35
CA MET A 215 22.48 2.00 -17.60
C MET A 215 22.13 3.39 -18.13
N LEU A 216 21.54 4.24 -17.28
CA LEU A 216 21.13 5.59 -17.66
C LEU A 216 22.35 6.51 -17.87
N GLY A 217 23.37 6.41 -17.01
CA GLY A 217 24.61 7.16 -17.14
C GLY A 217 25.34 6.85 -18.43
N SER A 218 25.46 5.58 -18.83
CA SER A 218 26.07 5.19 -20.11
C SER A 218 25.24 5.67 -21.30
N ALA A 219 23.92 5.60 -21.23
CA ALA A 219 23.02 6.10 -22.27
C ALA A 219 23.13 7.61 -22.48
N VAL A 220 23.31 8.38 -21.39
CA VAL A 220 23.46 9.84 -21.43
C VAL A 220 24.89 10.26 -21.78
N PHE A 221 25.88 9.48 -21.39
CA PHE A 221 27.30 9.80 -21.61
C PHE A 221 27.63 10.03 -23.11
N VAL A 222 27.18 9.14 -23.98
CA VAL A 222 27.52 9.21 -25.42
C VAL A 222 27.01 10.49 -26.07
N PRO A 223 25.69 10.84 -26.00
CA PRO A 223 25.19 12.08 -26.62
C PRO A 223 25.79 13.33 -25.98
N VAL A 224 26.03 13.34 -24.67
CA VAL A 224 26.63 14.51 -23.99
C VAL A 224 28.08 14.69 -24.42
N ALA A 225 28.88 13.63 -24.50
CA ALA A 225 30.27 13.71 -24.96
C ALA A 225 30.40 14.13 -26.43
N LEU A 226 29.38 13.85 -27.26
CA LEU A 226 29.38 14.25 -28.66
C LEU A 226 29.00 15.72 -28.89
N ILE A 227 28.10 16.25 -28.01
CA ILE A 227 27.57 17.61 -28.16
C ILE A 227 28.41 18.63 -27.40
N TRP A 228 28.94 18.23 -26.22
CA TRP A 228 29.76 19.07 -25.35
C TRP A 228 31.17 18.48 -25.21
N GLU A 229 31.61 18.26 -23.97
CA GLU A 229 32.93 17.70 -23.65
C GLU A 229 32.81 16.41 -22.86
N ALA A 230 33.79 15.53 -22.99
CA ALA A 230 33.83 14.22 -22.31
C ALA A 230 33.81 14.37 -20.77
N ASP A 231 34.47 15.42 -20.25
CA ASP A 231 34.51 15.71 -18.80
C ASP A 231 33.11 16.02 -18.26
N LEU A 232 32.35 16.84 -18.97
CA LEU A 232 30.96 17.13 -18.60
C LEU A 232 30.09 15.88 -18.66
N ALA A 233 30.25 15.07 -19.71
CA ALA A 233 29.53 13.81 -19.87
C ALA A 233 29.82 12.85 -18.71
N LEU A 234 31.10 12.78 -18.28
CA LEU A 234 31.51 11.95 -17.14
C LEU A 234 30.88 12.42 -15.84
N VAL A 235 30.89 13.74 -15.58
CA VAL A 235 30.27 14.34 -14.38
C VAL A 235 28.76 14.02 -14.33
N VAL A 236 28.04 14.20 -15.45
CA VAL A 236 26.60 13.93 -15.52
C VAL A 236 26.32 12.44 -15.32
N ALA A 237 27.10 11.55 -15.97
CA ALA A 237 26.91 10.10 -15.83
C ALA A 237 27.16 9.60 -14.40
N LEU A 238 28.26 10.06 -13.76
CA LEU A 238 28.56 9.69 -12.36
C LEU A 238 27.51 10.26 -11.38
N THR A 239 27.00 11.46 -11.65
CA THR A 239 25.92 12.05 -10.86
C THR A 239 24.63 11.23 -10.99
N LEU A 240 24.28 10.74 -12.21
CA LEU A 240 23.15 9.84 -12.41
C LEU A 240 23.30 8.56 -11.59
N VAL A 241 24.49 7.94 -11.59
CA VAL A 241 24.73 6.75 -10.75
C VAL A 241 24.48 7.05 -9.28
N THR A 242 25.04 8.16 -8.78
CA THR A 242 24.93 8.55 -7.37
C THR A 242 23.48 8.85 -6.98
N ILE A 243 22.77 9.60 -7.82
CA ILE A 243 21.35 9.96 -7.60
C ILE A 243 20.48 8.71 -7.61
N CYS A 244 20.64 7.81 -8.59
CA CYS A 244 19.85 6.58 -8.65
C CYS A 244 20.05 5.73 -7.40
N VAL A 245 21.29 5.54 -6.94
CA VAL A 245 21.58 4.78 -5.71
C VAL A 245 20.90 5.42 -4.50
N TRP A 246 21.10 6.73 -4.33
CA TRP A 246 20.54 7.44 -3.19
C TRP A 246 19.00 7.47 -3.20
N ALA A 247 18.42 7.74 -4.37
CA ALA A 247 16.97 7.85 -4.51
C ALA A 247 16.26 6.51 -4.28
N THR A 248 16.77 5.39 -4.84
CA THR A 248 16.17 4.07 -4.59
C THR A 248 16.29 3.65 -3.13
N MET A 249 17.46 3.89 -2.50
CA MET A 249 17.64 3.60 -1.07
C MET A 249 16.68 4.42 -0.19
N ALA A 250 16.60 5.72 -0.43
CA ALA A 250 15.73 6.62 0.33
C ALA A 250 14.25 6.30 0.11
N GLY A 251 13.84 6.13 -1.16
CA GLY A 251 12.46 5.78 -1.52
C GLY A 251 12.01 4.48 -0.88
N ALA A 252 12.84 3.44 -0.91
CA ALA A 252 12.52 2.17 -0.27
C ALA A 252 12.52 2.24 1.27
N ALA A 253 13.32 3.10 1.88
CA ALA A 253 13.39 3.21 3.33
C ALA A 253 12.21 4.00 3.94
N LEU A 254 11.67 4.98 3.23
CA LEU A 254 10.60 5.86 3.73
C LEU A 254 9.36 5.10 4.23
N PRO A 255 8.79 4.11 3.51
CA PRO A 255 7.64 3.34 3.98
C PRO A 255 7.87 2.61 5.30
N PHE A 256 9.09 2.12 5.56
CA PHE A 256 9.43 1.49 6.84
C PHE A 256 9.42 2.49 8.00
N PHE A 257 9.91 3.70 7.75
CA PHE A 257 9.87 4.75 8.77
C PHE A 257 8.45 5.22 9.04
N ALA A 258 7.61 5.36 8.02
CA ALA A 258 6.20 5.69 8.16
C ALA A 258 5.49 4.64 9.03
N ARG A 259 5.63 3.36 8.72
CA ARG A 259 5.05 2.25 9.49
C ARG A 259 5.55 2.23 10.95
N ARG A 260 6.83 2.54 11.18
CA ARG A 260 7.38 2.63 12.56
C ARG A 260 6.81 3.79 13.36
N MET A 261 6.38 4.84 12.71
CA MET A 261 5.72 6.01 13.33
C MET A 261 4.21 5.85 13.44
N ASN A 262 3.65 4.68 13.11
CA ASN A 262 2.21 4.42 12.98
C ASN A 262 1.53 5.38 11.99
N ILE A 263 2.25 5.76 10.94
CA ILE A 263 1.73 6.48 9.78
C ILE A 263 1.55 5.45 8.67
N ASP A 264 0.44 5.56 7.93
CA ASP A 264 0.21 4.69 6.79
C ASP A 264 1.37 4.86 5.78
N PRO A 265 2.02 3.74 5.37
CA PRO A 265 3.12 3.82 4.40
C PRO A 265 2.71 4.32 3.02
N ALA A 266 1.43 4.33 2.67
CA ALA A 266 0.92 4.87 1.41
C ALA A 266 0.88 6.41 1.37
N VAL A 267 0.99 7.08 2.54
CA VAL A 267 1.01 8.56 2.68
C VAL A 267 2.38 9.18 2.26
#